data_b5262cd0f98c1f65ebf3622d5bc77f8f
#
_entry.id   b5262cd0f98c1f65ebf3622d5bc77f8f
#
_cell.length_a   1.000
_cell.length_b   1.000
_cell.length_c   1.000
_cell.angle_alpha   90.00
_cell.angle_beta   90.00
_cell.angle_gamma   90.00
#
_symmetry.space_group_name_H-M   'P 1'
#
loop_
_entity.id
_entity.type
_entity.pdbx_description
1 polymer ?
#
loop_
_entity_poly.entity_id
_entity_poly.type
_entity_poly.pdbx_seq_one_letter_code
_entity_poly.pdbx_strand_id
1 'polypeptide(L)'
;MQALRTHGSRATASGNLRGMVPGRTFQLTRHPRETLNDEYRILETTFLIEDLARDSQIKDAHPERQQHWRIEVDLTAHPVTQELRPALTRHKPIARSGQVATVVGPPGQNLWTDDLGRIKIQFPWDRLGANDADSSCWVRVSSAWAGNQLGDTHIPRIGQEVVVDFIGGDPDLPIVTGRHYNAMNLPPWALPGQSALPGVRSR
;
A
#
# COMPACT_ATOMS: atom_id res chain seq x y z
N MET A 1 15.31 9.54 2.37
CA MET A 1 15.74 10.57 3.34
C MET A 1 14.72 10.85 4.45
N GLN A 2 13.43 10.99 4.19
CA GLN A 2 12.44 11.32 5.25
C GLN A 2 12.28 10.23 6.32
N ALA A 3 12.34 8.94 5.98
CA ALA A 3 12.28 7.85 6.95
C ALA A 3 13.48 7.83 7.93
N LEU A 4 14.66 8.29 7.51
CA LEU A 4 15.83 8.40 8.36
C LEU A 4 15.69 9.51 9.41
N ARG A 5 14.98 10.59 9.11
CA ARG A 5 14.76 11.70 10.05
C ARG A 5 13.87 11.30 11.21
N THR A 6 12.92 10.39 10.99
CA THR A 6 12.03 9.88 12.04
C THR A 6 12.78 9.11 13.14
N HIS A 7 13.92 8.48 12.80
CA HIS A 7 14.75 7.80 13.79
C HIS A 7 15.57 8.75 14.65
N GLY A 8 15.91 9.94 14.16
CA GLY A 8 16.72 10.91 14.87
C GLY A 8 16.00 11.68 15.98
N SER A 9 14.68 11.61 16.04
CA SER A 9 13.86 12.39 17.00
C SER A 9 13.15 11.50 18.02
N ARG A 10 13.62 10.26 18.23
CA ARG A 10 13.02 9.36 19.19
C ARG A 10 13.49 9.69 20.62
N ALA A 11 12.56 9.66 21.54
CA ALA A 11 12.80 9.73 22.97
C ALA A 11 12.58 8.33 23.57
N THR A 12 13.44 7.94 24.50
CA THR A 12 13.27 6.72 25.31
C THR A 12 13.10 7.10 26.77
N ALA A 13 12.23 6.41 27.47
CA ALA A 13 12.01 6.62 28.89
C ALA A 13 11.70 5.28 29.58
N SER A 14 12.08 5.19 30.84
CA SER A 14 11.79 4.05 31.71
C SER A 14 11.05 4.53 32.95
N GLY A 15 10.17 3.72 33.49
CA GLY A 15 9.40 4.07 34.68
C GLY A 15 8.47 2.95 35.13
N ASN A 16 7.56 3.30 36.03
CA ASN A 16 6.55 2.39 36.60
C ASN A 16 5.13 2.78 36.23
N LEU A 17 4.96 3.54 35.15
CA LEU A 17 3.66 4.05 34.71
C LEU A 17 2.83 2.91 34.08
N ARG A 18 1.59 2.79 34.53
CA ARG A 18 0.60 1.89 33.97
C ARG A 18 -0.16 2.60 32.83
N GLY A 19 -0.59 1.87 31.81
CA GLY A 19 -1.39 2.43 30.74
C GLY A 19 -0.63 3.13 29.61
N MET A 20 0.69 2.95 29.55
CA MET A 20 1.52 3.39 28.43
C MET A 20 1.31 2.47 27.22
N VAL A 21 0.31 2.80 26.40
CA VAL A 21 -0.10 1.98 25.25
C VAL A 21 0.39 2.61 23.94
N PRO A 22 1.01 1.84 23.03
CA PRO A 22 1.39 2.34 21.70
C PRO A 22 0.24 3.01 20.96
N GLY A 23 0.54 4.13 20.29
CA GLY A 23 -0.44 4.95 19.57
C GLY A 23 -1.09 6.06 20.39
N ARG A 24 -1.04 5.99 21.73
CA ARG A 24 -1.51 7.08 22.59
C ARG A 24 -0.46 8.17 22.75
N THR A 25 -0.89 9.37 23.14
CA THR A 25 -0.01 10.49 23.47
C THR A 25 0.06 10.72 24.97
N PHE A 26 1.16 11.34 25.41
CA PHE A 26 1.34 11.85 26.77
C PHE A 26 2.11 13.17 26.73
N GLN A 27 1.90 13.99 27.73
CA GLN A 27 2.60 15.26 27.89
C GLN A 27 3.77 15.06 28.87
N LEU A 28 5.01 15.30 28.41
CA LEU A 28 6.16 15.39 29.27
C LEU A 28 6.24 16.80 29.85
N THR A 29 6.33 16.91 31.19
CA THR A 29 6.42 18.18 31.90
C THR A 29 7.51 18.12 32.97
N ARG A 30 8.03 19.29 33.36
CA ARG A 30 9.03 19.42 34.41
C ARG A 30 10.36 18.71 34.12
N HIS A 31 10.66 18.45 32.86
CA HIS A 31 11.99 17.97 32.53
C HIS A 31 13.01 19.12 32.68
N PRO A 32 14.22 18.87 33.27
CA PRO A 32 15.23 19.91 33.48
C PRO A 32 15.63 20.67 32.20
N ARG A 33 15.60 19.98 31.09
CA ARG A 33 15.79 20.55 29.77
C ARG A 33 14.43 20.95 29.19
N GLU A 34 14.10 22.23 29.22
CA GLU A 34 12.79 22.76 28.80
C GLU A 34 12.36 22.36 27.39
N THR A 35 13.31 22.25 26.45
CA THR A 35 13.05 21.88 25.06
C THR A 35 12.50 20.46 24.91
N LEU A 36 12.54 19.63 25.93
CA LEU A 36 11.98 18.27 25.93
C LEU A 36 10.58 18.22 26.56
N ASN A 37 10.08 19.31 27.15
CA ASN A 37 8.73 19.40 27.66
C ASN A 37 7.76 19.59 26.46
N ASP A 38 7.28 18.50 25.91
CA ASP A 38 6.44 18.47 24.70
C ASP A 38 5.43 17.32 24.79
N GLU A 39 4.52 17.26 23.82
CA GLU A 39 3.63 16.13 23.65
C GLU A 39 4.30 15.04 22.81
N TYR A 40 4.27 13.81 23.33
CA TYR A 40 4.88 12.65 22.69
C TYR A 40 3.84 11.58 22.37
N ARG A 41 3.99 10.94 21.22
CA ARG A 41 3.24 9.74 20.84
C ARG A 41 4.07 8.51 21.15
N ILE A 42 3.49 7.55 21.87
CA ILE A 42 4.13 6.28 22.20
C ILE A 42 4.18 5.41 20.95
N LEU A 43 5.37 4.95 20.58
CA LEU A 43 5.60 4.06 19.44
C LEU A 43 5.66 2.62 19.89
N GLU A 44 6.37 2.36 20.98
CA GLU A 44 6.65 1.03 21.48
C GLU A 44 6.71 1.04 23.00
N THR A 45 6.25 -0.03 23.63
CA THR A 45 6.34 -0.25 25.07
C THR A 45 6.73 -1.68 25.37
N THR A 46 7.64 -1.85 26.31
CA THR A 46 7.99 -3.14 26.89
C THR A 46 7.65 -3.11 28.38
N PHE A 47 6.82 -4.03 28.84
CA PHE A 47 6.47 -4.17 30.24
C PHE A 47 7.19 -5.36 30.84
N LEU A 48 7.84 -5.14 31.97
CA LEU A 48 8.29 -6.17 32.89
C LEU A 48 7.33 -6.20 34.08
N ILE A 49 6.63 -7.31 34.26
CA ILE A 49 5.65 -7.49 35.32
C ILE A 49 6.10 -8.69 36.16
N GLU A 50 6.49 -8.43 37.39
CA GLU A 50 6.93 -9.45 38.34
C GLU A 50 5.91 -9.63 39.46
N ASP A 51 5.54 -10.86 39.75
CA ASP A 51 4.73 -11.22 40.92
C ASP A 51 5.65 -11.47 42.11
N LEU A 52 5.59 -10.57 43.08
CA LEU A 52 6.38 -10.63 44.29
C LEU A 52 5.73 -11.48 45.40
N ALA A 53 4.54 -12.05 45.17
CA ALA A 53 3.82 -12.81 46.18
C ALA A 53 4.56 -14.08 46.63
N ARG A 54 5.46 -14.61 45.81
CA ARG A 54 6.30 -15.78 46.16
C ARG A 54 7.55 -15.47 46.94
N ASP A 55 8.01 -14.20 46.95
CA ASP A 55 9.22 -13.75 47.67
C ASP A 55 8.92 -13.29 49.11
N SER A 56 7.69 -13.44 49.58
CA SER A 56 7.22 -12.96 50.88
C SER A 56 7.71 -13.79 52.06
N GLN A 57 9.01 -14.02 52.16
CA GLN A 57 9.65 -14.33 53.46
C GLN A 57 9.84 -13.07 54.35
N ILE A 58 9.59 -11.89 53.79
CA ILE A 58 9.59 -10.61 54.57
C ILE A 58 8.16 -10.44 55.11
N LYS A 59 7.96 -10.90 56.33
CA LYS A 59 6.77 -10.62 57.13
C LYS A 59 6.84 -9.15 57.60
N ASP A 60 6.42 -8.23 56.76
CA ASP A 60 6.17 -6.85 57.18
C ASP A 60 4.87 -6.77 57.98
N ALA A 61 4.92 -6.04 59.09
CA ALA A 61 3.84 -5.89 60.07
C ALA A 61 2.58 -5.18 59.53
N HIS A 62 2.53 -4.81 58.24
CA HIS A 62 1.39 -4.13 57.62
C HIS A 62 1.01 -4.77 56.29
N PRO A 63 0.14 -5.79 56.26
CA PRO A 63 -0.28 -6.49 55.06
C PRO A 63 -0.98 -5.57 54.01
N GLU A 64 -1.51 -4.45 54.47
CA GLU A 64 -2.21 -3.48 53.59
C GLU A 64 -1.26 -2.67 52.69
N ARG A 65 0.07 -2.70 52.93
CA ARG A 65 1.09 -2.00 52.14
C ARG A 65 1.91 -2.89 51.22
N GLN A 66 1.66 -4.18 51.19
CA GLN A 66 2.41 -5.10 50.33
C GLN A 66 2.02 -4.89 48.87
N GLN A 67 2.96 -4.33 48.11
CA GLN A 67 2.85 -4.30 46.68
C GLN A 67 3.20 -5.68 46.12
N HIS A 68 2.17 -6.45 45.70
CA HIS A 68 2.35 -7.81 45.19
C HIS A 68 2.94 -7.87 43.78
N TRP A 69 2.97 -6.74 43.08
CA TRP A 69 3.41 -6.66 41.71
C TRP A 69 4.42 -5.53 41.53
N ARG A 70 5.53 -5.86 40.86
CA ARG A 70 6.47 -4.87 40.32
C ARG A 70 6.19 -4.69 38.87
N ILE A 71 6.01 -3.46 38.45
CA ILE A 71 5.78 -3.12 37.03
C ILE A 71 6.87 -2.12 36.65
N GLU A 72 7.64 -2.50 35.64
CA GLU A 72 8.56 -1.59 34.94
C GLU A 72 8.11 -1.48 33.49
N VAL A 73 8.20 -0.30 32.92
CA VAL A 73 7.88 -0.02 31.52
C VAL A 73 9.04 0.74 30.91
N ASP A 74 9.52 0.21 29.78
CA ASP A 74 10.38 0.92 28.86
C ASP A 74 9.55 1.36 27.68
N LEU A 75 9.68 2.62 27.28
CA LEU A 75 8.93 3.14 26.14
C LEU A 75 9.82 3.89 25.17
N THR A 76 9.45 3.81 23.90
CA THR A 76 9.97 4.66 22.84
C THR A 76 8.85 5.56 22.35
N ALA A 77 9.11 6.85 22.29
CA ALA A 77 8.14 7.86 21.91
C ALA A 77 8.70 8.82 20.84
N HIS A 78 7.81 9.54 20.16
CA HIS A 78 8.14 10.50 19.13
C HIS A 78 7.37 11.80 19.37
N PRO A 79 8.00 12.98 19.27
CA PRO A 79 7.31 14.26 19.43
C PRO A 79 6.14 14.37 18.43
N VAL A 80 4.97 14.79 18.91
CA VAL A 80 3.77 14.96 18.06
C VAL A 80 3.96 16.11 17.06
N THR A 81 4.78 17.08 17.40
CA THR A 81 5.13 18.23 16.56
C THR A 81 5.92 17.86 15.30
N GLN A 82 6.44 16.62 15.22
CA GLN A 82 7.22 16.15 14.08
C GLN A 82 6.45 15.07 13.31
N GLU A 83 6.62 15.05 11.99
CA GLU A 83 5.99 14.06 11.11
C GLU A 83 6.56 12.65 11.42
N LEU A 84 5.69 11.73 11.83
CA LEU A 84 6.02 10.33 12.02
C LEU A 84 5.85 9.56 10.72
N ARG A 85 6.93 8.98 10.22
CA ARG A 85 6.88 8.01 9.11
C ARG A 85 7.40 6.66 9.58
N PRO A 86 6.61 5.60 9.49
CA PRO A 86 7.06 4.26 9.81
C PRO A 86 8.27 3.85 8.96
N ALA A 87 9.16 3.06 9.54
CA ALA A 87 10.26 2.47 8.78
C ALA A 87 9.73 1.50 7.73
N LEU A 88 10.32 1.52 6.55
CA LEU A 88 10.05 0.52 5.50
C LEU A 88 10.70 -0.80 5.92
N THR A 89 9.94 -1.68 6.56
CA THR A 89 10.42 -2.99 7.03
C THR A 89 10.25 -4.10 6.00
N ARG A 90 9.48 -3.85 4.95
CA ARG A 90 9.22 -4.82 3.87
C ARG A 90 9.62 -4.23 2.54
N HIS A 91 10.19 -5.05 1.68
CA HIS A 91 10.43 -4.67 0.29
C HIS A 91 9.10 -4.55 -0.45
N LYS A 92 9.04 -3.62 -1.40
CA LYS A 92 7.90 -3.50 -2.31
C LYS A 92 7.73 -4.83 -3.07
N PRO A 93 6.51 -5.37 -3.18
CA PRO A 93 6.29 -6.58 -3.96
C PRO A 93 6.69 -6.35 -5.43
N ILE A 94 7.14 -7.43 -6.07
CA ILE A 94 7.54 -7.42 -7.48
C ILE A 94 6.55 -8.29 -8.27
N ALA A 95 5.93 -7.70 -9.29
CA ALA A 95 5.15 -8.43 -10.29
C ALA A 95 6.13 -9.16 -11.22
N ARG A 96 6.13 -10.49 -11.17
CA ARG A 96 7.12 -11.32 -11.91
C ARG A 96 6.67 -11.68 -13.32
N SER A 97 5.39 -11.51 -13.65
CA SER A 97 4.82 -11.89 -14.95
C SER A 97 3.72 -10.93 -15.35
N GLY A 98 3.47 -10.86 -16.65
CA GLY A 98 2.29 -10.19 -17.19
C GLY A 98 0.99 -10.81 -16.65
N GLN A 99 -0.03 -10.02 -16.58
CA GLN A 99 -1.38 -10.39 -16.13
C GLN A 99 -2.40 -9.98 -17.17
N VAL A 100 -3.58 -10.56 -17.12
CA VAL A 100 -4.70 -10.14 -17.96
C VAL A 100 -5.61 -9.19 -17.20
N ALA A 101 -6.20 -8.24 -17.92
CA ALA A 101 -7.19 -7.31 -17.38
C ALA A 101 -8.25 -7.00 -18.44
N THR A 102 -9.41 -6.55 -17.99
CA THR A 102 -10.49 -6.08 -18.87
C THR A 102 -10.44 -4.55 -18.97
N VAL A 103 -10.59 -4.02 -20.16
CA VAL A 103 -10.70 -2.57 -20.38
C VAL A 103 -12.05 -2.08 -19.87
N VAL A 104 -12.04 -1.02 -19.08
CA VAL A 104 -13.24 -0.47 -18.45
C VAL A 104 -13.38 1.03 -18.71
N GLY A 105 -14.54 1.58 -18.42
CA GLY A 105 -14.84 2.99 -18.59
C GLY A 105 -16.27 3.34 -18.23
N PRO A 106 -16.73 4.56 -18.53
CA PRO A 106 -18.08 5.00 -18.23
C PRO A 106 -19.16 4.14 -18.89
N PRO A 107 -20.29 3.92 -18.24
CA PRO A 107 -21.41 3.17 -18.81
C PRO A 107 -21.87 3.74 -20.16
N GLY A 108 -22.18 2.86 -21.11
CA GLY A 108 -22.70 3.22 -22.43
C GLY A 108 -21.64 3.70 -23.42
N GLN A 109 -20.38 3.78 -23.05
CA GLN A 109 -19.27 4.08 -23.97
C GLN A 109 -18.58 2.82 -24.46
N ASN A 110 -18.15 2.84 -25.71
CA ASN A 110 -17.36 1.75 -26.31
C ASN A 110 -15.85 2.01 -26.26
N LEU A 111 -15.46 3.27 -26.09
CA LEU A 111 -14.09 3.73 -26.04
C LEU A 111 -13.95 4.80 -24.95
N TRP A 112 -12.94 4.65 -24.12
CA TRP A 112 -12.59 5.64 -23.11
C TRP A 112 -11.08 5.78 -23.01
N THR A 113 -10.56 6.96 -23.32
CA THR A 113 -9.12 7.24 -23.38
C THR A 113 -8.87 8.70 -23.03
N ASP A 114 -7.66 9.02 -22.62
CA ASP A 114 -7.18 10.39 -22.44
C ASP A 114 -6.36 10.87 -23.67
N ASP A 115 -5.80 12.08 -23.54
CA ASP A 115 -5.01 12.74 -24.62
C ASP A 115 -3.72 11.97 -24.98
N LEU A 116 -3.28 11.05 -24.14
CA LEU A 116 -2.10 10.21 -24.38
C LEU A 116 -2.46 8.80 -24.87
N GLY A 117 -3.73 8.52 -25.17
CA GLY A 117 -4.17 7.20 -25.60
C GLY A 117 -4.13 6.14 -24.49
N ARG A 118 -4.13 6.56 -23.21
CA ARG A 118 -4.16 5.66 -22.06
C ARG A 118 -5.58 5.17 -21.81
N ILE A 119 -5.70 4.02 -21.17
CA ILE A 119 -6.99 3.37 -20.88
C ILE A 119 -7.12 3.07 -19.38
N LYS A 120 -8.34 2.72 -18.99
CA LYS A 120 -8.64 2.19 -17.65
C LYS A 120 -8.87 0.70 -17.76
N ILE A 121 -8.44 -0.03 -16.73
CA ILE A 121 -8.51 -1.50 -16.69
C ILE A 121 -9.04 -1.99 -15.34
N GLN A 122 -9.58 -3.21 -15.35
CA GLN A 122 -9.97 -3.94 -14.15
C GLN A 122 -9.28 -5.30 -14.15
N PHE A 123 -8.53 -5.60 -13.10
CA PHE A 123 -7.94 -6.94 -12.93
C PHE A 123 -9.00 -7.93 -12.41
N PRO A 124 -8.96 -9.21 -12.84
CA PRO A 124 -9.92 -10.23 -12.38
C PRO A 124 -9.88 -10.50 -10.88
N TRP A 125 -8.73 -10.29 -10.25
CA TRP A 125 -8.55 -10.47 -8.80
C TRP A 125 -8.98 -9.27 -7.97
N ASP A 126 -9.18 -8.11 -8.58
CA ASP A 126 -9.66 -6.93 -7.88
C ASP A 126 -11.16 -7.06 -7.58
N ARG A 127 -11.45 -7.46 -6.35
CA ARG A 127 -12.80 -7.71 -5.85
C ARG A 127 -13.55 -6.45 -5.43
N LEU A 128 -12.88 -5.33 -5.35
CA LEU A 128 -13.44 -4.04 -4.93
C LEU A 128 -13.73 -3.12 -6.10
N GLY A 129 -13.18 -3.41 -7.27
CA GLY A 129 -13.40 -2.62 -8.47
C GLY A 129 -14.82 -2.75 -9.00
N ALA A 130 -15.39 -1.63 -9.47
CA ALA A 130 -16.75 -1.53 -9.97
C ALA A 130 -16.86 -1.74 -11.49
N ASN A 131 -15.77 -2.06 -12.19
CA ASN A 131 -15.67 -2.14 -13.66
C ASN A 131 -16.09 -0.84 -14.37
N ASP A 132 -15.68 0.28 -13.85
CA ASP A 132 -16.00 1.62 -14.30
C ASP A 132 -14.77 2.49 -14.59
N ALA A 133 -14.97 3.78 -14.80
CA ALA A 133 -13.90 4.75 -15.07
C ALA A 133 -12.92 4.94 -13.90
N ASP A 134 -13.27 4.53 -12.69
CA ASP A 134 -12.47 4.71 -11.49
C ASP A 134 -11.74 3.44 -11.04
N SER A 135 -11.91 2.34 -11.77
CA SER A 135 -11.32 1.02 -11.44
C SER A 135 -9.79 0.99 -11.46
N SER A 136 -9.11 1.90 -12.13
CA SER A 136 -7.63 1.97 -12.14
C SER A 136 -7.12 3.40 -12.34
N CYS A 137 -5.79 3.58 -12.23
CA CYS A 137 -5.11 4.72 -12.83
C CYS A 137 -5.21 4.67 -14.37
N TRP A 138 -4.79 5.73 -15.06
CA TRP A 138 -4.60 5.73 -16.51
C TRP A 138 -3.38 4.87 -16.88
N VAL A 139 -3.60 3.81 -17.65
CA VAL A 139 -2.58 2.84 -18.05
C VAL A 139 -2.18 3.07 -19.49
N ARG A 140 -0.87 3.18 -19.74
CA ARG A 140 -0.34 3.36 -21.10
C ARG A 140 -0.56 2.10 -21.92
N VAL A 141 -0.80 2.30 -23.22
CA VAL A 141 -0.91 1.20 -24.21
C VAL A 141 0.31 1.25 -25.11
N SER A 142 0.98 0.10 -25.23
CA SER A 142 2.07 -0.07 -26.19
C SER A 142 1.51 -0.07 -27.62
N SER A 143 2.20 0.60 -28.52
CA SER A 143 1.93 0.63 -29.96
C SER A 143 3.11 0.02 -30.70
N ALA A 144 2.88 -0.55 -31.89
CA ALA A 144 3.95 -1.10 -32.69
C ALA A 144 4.91 0.00 -33.20
N TRP A 145 4.36 1.20 -33.41
CA TRP A 145 5.12 2.37 -33.79
C TRP A 145 4.56 3.61 -33.11
N ALA A 146 5.43 4.34 -32.40
CA ALA A 146 5.07 5.57 -31.70
C ALA A 146 6.21 6.61 -31.87
N GLY A 147 5.86 7.81 -32.33
CA GLY A 147 6.78 8.94 -32.51
C GLY A 147 6.10 10.29 -32.26
N ASN A 148 6.82 11.38 -32.50
CA ASN A 148 6.25 12.71 -32.37
C ASN A 148 5.27 12.98 -33.52
N GLN A 149 3.97 12.83 -33.24
CA GLN A 149 2.85 12.93 -34.20
C GLN A 149 2.93 11.92 -35.36
N LEU A 150 3.68 10.82 -35.16
CA LEU A 150 3.85 9.73 -36.12
C LEU A 150 3.59 8.40 -35.40
N GLY A 151 2.99 7.44 -36.08
CA GLY A 151 2.77 6.10 -35.55
C GLY A 151 1.41 5.51 -35.87
N ASP A 152 1.12 4.38 -35.24
CA ASP A 152 -0.19 3.73 -35.31
C ASP A 152 -0.94 3.89 -33.98
N THR A 153 -2.26 4.01 -34.08
CA THR A 153 -3.11 4.19 -32.91
C THR A 153 -4.26 3.19 -32.94
N HIS A 154 -4.20 2.21 -32.07
CA HIS A 154 -5.25 1.22 -31.88
C HIS A 154 -5.62 1.13 -30.39
N ILE A 155 -6.51 2.02 -29.94
CA ILE A 155 -6.93 2.04 -28.54
C ILE A 155 -7.81 0.82 -28.24
N PRO A 156 -7.50 0.01 -27.21
CA PRO A 156 -8.37 -1.07 -26.76
C PRO A 156 -9.74 -0.53 -26.32
N ARG A 157 -10.81 -1.22 -26.73
CA ARG A 157 -12.19 -0.81 -26.40
C ARG A 157 -12.65 -1.42 -25.10
N ILE A 158 -13.62 -0.78 -24.45
CA ILE A 158 -14.25 -1.27 -23.22
C ILE A 158 -14.79 -2.69 -23.44
N GLY A 159 -14.53 -3.59 -22.48
CA GLY A 159 -14.86 -5.00 -22.53
C GLY A 159 -13.82 -5.89 -23.22
N GLN A 160 -12.79 -5.34 -23.85
CA GLN A 160 -11.69 -6.12 -24.42
C GLN A 160 -10.72 -6.59 -23.35
N GLU A 161 -10.14 -7.77 -23.55
CA GLU A 161 -9.08 -8.31 -22.70
C GLU A 161 -7.71 -7.87 -23.20
N VAL A 162 -6.89 -7.40 -22.26
CA VAL A 162 -5.54 -6.89 -22.50
C VAL A 162 -4.53 -7.61 -21.64
N VAL A 163 -3.30 -7.68 -22.13
CA VAL A 163 -2.12 -8.14 -21.38
C VAL A 163 -1.47 -6.93 -20.75
N VAL A 164 -1.24 -7.01 -19.46
CA VAL A 164 -0.62 -5.94 -18.65
C VAL A 164 0.69 -6.44 -18.10
N ASP A 165 1.77 -5.79 -18.48
CA ASP A 165 3.08 -5.96 -17.86
C ASP A 165 3.36 -4.81 -16.89
N PHE A 166 4.42 -4.97 -16.09
CA PHE A 166 4.81 -4.01 -15.07
C PHE A 166 6.27 -3.58 -15.30
N ILE A 167 6.49 -2.29 -15.51
CA ILE A 167 7.81 -1.76 -15.81
C ILE A 167 8.77 -2.00 -14.64
N GLY A 168 9.86 -2.73 -14.88
CA GLY A 168 10.80 -3.11 -13.84
C GLY A 168 10.22 -4.05 -12.76
N GLY A 169 9.06 -4.66 -13.03
CA GLY A 169 8.33 -5.47 -12.06
C GLY A 169 7.61 -4.64 -10.99
N ASP A 170 7.52 -3.32 -11.15
CA ASP A 170 6.83 -2.45 -10.20
C ASP A 170 5.31 -2.48 -10.40
N PRO A 171 4.52 -3.00 -9.42
CA PRO A 171 3.06 -3.06 -9.52
C PRO A 171 2.37 -1.71 -9.75
N ASP A 172 3.01 -0.60 -9.38
CA ASP A 172 2.47 0.75 -9.57
C ASP A 172 2.76 1.32 -10.97
N LEU A 173 3.49 0.58 -11.80
CA LEU A 173 3.86 1.01 -13.16
C LEU A 173 3.33 0.04 -14.24
N PRO A 174 2.00 -0.18 -14.31
CA PRO A 174 1.41 -1.04 -15.33
C PRO A 174 1.53 -0.44 -16.74
N ILE A 175 1.68 -1.32 -17.72
CA ILE A 175 1.64 -0.99 -19.16
C ILE A 175 0.93 -2.10 -19.92
N VAL A 176 0.01 -1.75 -20.81
CA VAL A 176 -0.62 -2.71 -21.71
C VAL A 176 0.33 -3.02 -22.86
N THR A 177 0.69 -4.29 -23.02
CA THR A 177 1.63 -4.77 -24.03
C THR A 177 0.98 -5.60 -25.12
N GLY A 178 -0.25 -6.09 -24.91
CA GLY A 178 -0.94 -6.94 -25.87
C GLY A 178 -2.43 -7.05 -25.64
N ARG A 179 -3.07 -7.87 -26.47
CA ARG A 179 -4.51 -8.16 -26.45
C ARG A 179 -4.74 -9.62 -26.78
N HIS A 180 -5.81 -10.18 -26.23
CA HIS A 180 -6.25 -11.54 -26.50
C HIS A 180 -7.66 -11.56 -27.03
N TYR A 181 -7.91 -12.51 -27.95
CA TYR A 181 -9.27 -12.95 -28.21
C TYR A 181 -9.72 -13.93 -27.12
N ASN A 182 -10.98 -13.90 -26.81
CA ASN A 182 -11.60 -14.80 -25.84
C ASN A 182 -13.03 -15.16 -26.29
N ALA A 183 -13.75 -15.96 -25.52
CA ALA A 183 -15.10 -16.39 -25.85
C ALA A 183 -16.11 -15.23 -26.02
N MET A 184 -15.85 -14.07 -25.39
CA MET A 184 -16.70 -12.87 -25.49
C MET A 184 -16.24 -11.92 -26.59
N ASN A 185 -14.97 -11.98 -26.98
CA ASN A 185 -14.35 -11.14 -28.00
C ASN A 185 -13.69 -12.04 -29.04
N LEU A 186 -14.49 -12.56 -29.99
CA LEU A 186 -14.04 -13.47 -31.01
C LEU A 186 -13.20 -12.79 -32.10
N PRO A 187 -12.31 -13.53 -32.78
CA PRO A 187 -11.59 -13.04 -33.95
C PRO A 187 -12.51 -12.51 -35.05
N PRO A 188 -12.02 -11.59 -35.92
CA PRO A 188 -12.84 -10.98 -36.98
C PRO A 188 -13.26 -11.96 -38.09
N TRP A 189 -12.61 -13.11 -38.20
CA TRP A 189 -12.89 -14.16 -39.14
C TRP A 189 -13.23 -15.47 -38.45
N ALA A 190 -14.01 -16.32 -39.15
CA ALA A 190 -14.40 -17.62 -38.62
C ALA A 190 -13.21 -18.59 -38.65
N LEU A 191 -12.57 -18.77 -37.52
CA LEU A 191 -11.47 -19.72 -37.36
C LEU A 191 -12.01 -21.13 -36.99
N PRO A 192 -11.33 -22.22 -37.43
CA PRO A 192 -10.10 -22.27 -38.21
C PRO A 192 -10.27 -22.14 -39.73
N GLY A 193 -11.48 -22.15 -40.23
CA GLY A 193 -11.76 -22.21 -41.69
C GLY A 193 -11.18 -21.07 -42.52
N GLN A 194 -11.03 -19.88 -41.91
CA GLN A 194 -10.51 -18.67 -42.56
C GLN A 194 -9.14 -18.25 -41.99
N SER A 195 -8.35 -19.21 -41.51
CA SER A 195 -7.05 -18.91 -40.89
C SER A 195 -6.00 -18.30 -41.82
N ALA A 196 -6.17 -18.50 -43.15
CA ALA A 196 -5.27 -17.93 -44.17
C ALA A 196 -5.54 -16.46 -44.51
N LEU A 197 -6.61 -15.84 -43.98
CA LEU A 197 -6.98 -14.47 -44.30
C LEU A 197 -6.35 -13.49 -43.28
N PRO A 198 -5.27 -12.78 -43.66
CA PRO A 198 -4.75 -11.69 -42.84
C PRO A 198 -5.60 -10.42 -43.03
N GLY A 199 -5.69 -9.57 -42.04
CA GLY A 199 -6.35 -8.28 -42.21
C GLY A 199 -6.73 -7.60 -40.90
N VAL A 200 -7.29 -6.41 -41.04
CA VAL A 200 -7.82 -5.59 -39.93
C VAL A 200 -9.29 -5.31 -40.21
N ARG A 201 -10.15 -5.57 -39.23
CA ARG A 201 -11.57 -5.21 -39.30
C ARG A 201 -11.83 -4.18 -38.19
N SER A 202 -12.18 -2.97 -38.58
CA SER A 202 -12.61 -1.90 -37.68
C SER A 202 -14.12 -1.71 -37.72
N ARG A 203 -14.71 -1.22 -36.66
CA ARG A 203 -16.10 -0.76 -36.59
C ARG A 203 -16.13 0.74 -36.48
#